data_3adc5c5959f89238bab0d7d7c7a5e72b
#
_entry.id   3adc5c5959f89238bab0d7d7c7a5e72b
#
_cell.length_a   1.000
_cell.length_b   1.000
_cell.length_c   1.000
_cell.angle_alpha   90.00
_cell.angle_beta   90.00
_cell.angle_gamma   90.00
#
_symmetry.space_group_name_H-M   'P 1'
#
loop_
_entity.id
_entity.type
_entity.pdbx_description
1 polymer ?
#
loop_
_entity_poly.entity_id
_entity_poly.type
_entity_poly.pdbx_seq_one_letter_code
_entity_poly.pdbx_strand_id
1 'polypeptide(L)' 'MKTTANKYTYYKVLQSNSGYGWDDEVFYDKSDKEQMKGLREDIKAYRAEGIRTRVIERRELN' A
#
# COMPACT_ATOMS: atom_id res chain seq x y z
N MET A 1 -27.43 -1.49 11.38
CA MET A 1 -27.19 -1.68 10.79
C MET A 1 -26.74 -1.76 10.03
N LYS A 2 -26.42 -1.90 9.95
CA LYS A 2 -26.02 -2.18 9.10
C LYS A 2 -25.41 -2.34 8.32
N THR A 3 -25.55 -2.54 8.41
CA THR A 3 -24.75 -2.76 7.82
C THR A 3 -24.44 -3.02 6.73
N THR A 4 -24.44 -2.56 6.51
CA THR A 4 -24.12 -2.76 5.16
C THR A 4 -22.77 -3.35 5.01
N ALA A 5 -22.64 -4.49 4.46
CA ALA A 5 -21.36 -5.06 4.17
C ALA A 5 -20.61 -4.08 3.27
N ASN A 6 -19.37 -3.81 3.58
CA ASN A 6 -18.53 -3.01 2.72
C ASN A 6 -18.34 -3.72 1.40
N LYS A 7 -18.70 -3.06 0.32
CA LYS A 7 -18.52 -3.61 -1.02
C LYS A 7 -17.06 -3.73 -1.41
N TYR A 8 -16.22 -2.88 -0.83
CA TYR A 8 -14.82 -2.77 -1.24
C TYR A 8 -13.90 -2.90 -0.06
N THR A 9 -12.76 -3.51 -0.31
CA THR A 9 -11.64 -3.47 0.62
C THR A 9 -10.63 -2.48 0.07
N TYR A 10 -10.15 -1.59 0.92
CA TYR A 10 -9.22 -0.55 0.53
C TYR A 10 -7.81 -0.88 0.97
N TYR A 11 -6.87 -0.69 0.07
CA TYR A 11 -5.46 -1.00 0.30
C TYR A 11 -4.60 0.21 0.01
N LYS A 12 -3.50 0.32 0.75
CA LYS A 12 -2.38 1.15 0.32
C LYS A 12 -1.40 0.23 -0.39
N VAL A 13 -0.93 0.67 -1.53
CA VAL A 13 0.01 -0.12 -2.32
C VAL A 13 1.32 0.64 -2.41
N LEU A 14 2.39 0.04 -1.92
CA LEU A 14 3.73 0.59 -2.07
C LEU A 14 4.25 0.19 -3.42
N GLN A 15 4.63 1.17 -4.23
CA GLN A 15 5.18 0.94 -5.55
C GLN A 15 6.61 1.44 -5.62
N SER A 16 7.41 0.77 -6.39
CA SER A 16 8.78 1.20 -6.67
C SER A 16 8.95 1.45 -8.16
N ASN A 17 9.93 2.28 -8.51
CA ASN A 17 10.23 2.59 -9.90
C ASN A 17 11.68 2.26 -10.19
N SER A 18 11.90 1.26 -11.04
CA SER A 18 13.24 0.82 -11.42
C SER A 18 13.71 1.44 -12.71
N GLY A 19 12.96 2.42 -13.24
CA GLY A 19 13.28 3.05 -14.51
C GLY A 19 12.37 2.62 -15.66
N TYR A 20 11.57 1.60 -15.46
CA TYR A 20 10.66 1.06 -16.47
C TYR A 20 9.18 1.26 -16.11
N GLY A 21 8.92 2.09 -15.12
CA GLY A 21 7.56 2.33 -14.66
C GLY A 21 7.41 1.90 -13.22
N TRP A 22 6.17 1.94 -12.74
CA TRP A 22 5.87 1.65 -11.34
C TRP A 22 5.40 0.22 -11.19
N ASP A 23 6.04 -0.50 -10.26
CA ASP A 23 5.69 -1.88 -9.95
C ASP A 23 5.07 -1.95 -8.56
N ASP A 24 4.03 -2.77 -8.41
CA ASP A 24 3.42 -3.04 -7.11
C ASP A 24 4.36 -3.92 -6.30
N GLU A 25 4.75 -3.46 -5.11
CA GLU A 25 5.66 -4.22 -4.26
C GLU A 25 4.91 -4.90 -3.12
N VAL A 26 4.17 -4.11 -2.33
CA VAL A 26 3.49 -4.65 -1.15
C VAL A 26 2.12 -4.01 -1.03
N PHE A 27 1.15 -4.81 -0.63
CA PHE A 27 -0.21 -4.36 -0.35
C PHE A 27 -0.41 -4.32 1.15
N TYR A 28 -1.01 -3.23 1.64
CA TYR A 28 -1.28 -3.05 3.06
C TYR A 28 -2.74 -2.76 3.26
N ASP A 29 -3.37 -3.50 4.19
CA ASP A 29 -4.77 -3.25 4.53
C ASP A 29 -4.86 -1.92 5.27
N LYS A 30 -5.61 -0.99 4.72
CA LYS A 30 -5.72 0.36 5.25
C LYS A 30 -6.32 0.38 6.66
N SER A 31 -7.13 -0.61 7.00
CA SER A 31 -7.78 -0.68 8.31
C SER A 31 -6.91 -1.34 9.37
N ASP A 32 -5.79 -1.92 9.00
CA ASP A 32 -4.90 -2.61 9.93
C ASP A 32 -3.75 -1.69 10.33
N LYS A 33 -3.74 -1.31 11.60
CA LYS A 33 -2.76 -0.36 12.11
C LYS A 33 -1.32 -0.89 12.04
N GLU A 34 -1.15 -2.18 12.25
CA GLU A 34 0.18 -2.76 12.19
C GLU A 34 0.72 -2.76 10.77
N GLN A 35 -0.16 -3.06 9.81
CA GLN A 35 0.26 -3.00 8.41
C GLN A 35 0.59 -1.57 7.99
N MET A 36 -0.16 -0.58 8.48
CA MET A 36 0.15 0.82 8.19
C MET A 36 1.49 1.23 8.78
N LYS A 37 1.82 0.71 9.95
CA LYS A 37 3.12 0.95 10.55
C LYS A 37 4.22 0.31 9.71
N GLY A 38 3.99 -0.92 9.24
CA GLY A 38 4.94 -1.60 8.38
C GLY A 38 5.17 -0.86 7.08
N LEU A 39 4.13 -0.25 6.53
CA LEU A 39 4.25 0.57 5.32
C LEU A 39 5.28 1.68 5.52
N ARG A 40 5.20 2.39 6.63
CA ARG A 40 6.14 3.49 6.91
C ARG A 40 7.56 2.99 7.00
N GLU A 41 7.76 1.85 7.63
CA GLU A 41 9.09 1.27 7.78
C GLU A 41 9.63 0.80 6.45
N ASP A 42 8.79 0.22 5.63
CA ASP A 42 9.19 -0.24 4.31
C ASP A 42 9.58 0.92 3.40
N ILE A 43 8.83 2.03 3.47
CA ILE A 43 9.19 3.23 2.70
C ILE A 43 10.58 3.71 3.10
N LYS A 44 10.87 3.74 4.39
CA LYS A 44 12.19 4.16 4.88
C LYS A 44 13.28 3.25 4.34
N ALA A 45 13.05 1.95 4.37
CA ALA A 45 14.03 0.98 3.90
C ALA A 45 14.32 1.16 2.42
N TYR A 46 13.28 1.33 1.62
CA TYR A 46 13.43 1.53 0.17
C TYR A 46 14.20 2.81 -0.13
N ARG A 47 13.85 3.89 0.59
CA ARG A 47 14.54 5.17 0.39
C ARG A 47 16.00 5.13 0.81
N ALA A 48 16.28 4.37 1.86
CA ALA A 48 17.66 4.22 2.31
C ALA A 48 18.54 3.56 1.25
N GLU A 49 17.92 2.74 0.39
CA GLU A 49 18.63 2.09 -0.71
C GLU A 49 18.59 2.91 -2.00
N GLY A 50 18.02 4.11 -1.95
CA GLY A 50 17.95 4.97 -3.11
C GLY A 50 16.87 4.59 -4.12
N ILE A 51 15.91 3.78 -3.71
CA ILE A 51 14.84 3.33 -4.58
C ILE A 51 13.70 4.34 -4.54
N ARG A 52 13.22 4.76 -5.71
CA ARG A 52 12.09 5.68 -5.79
C ARG A 52 10.81 4.93 -5.45
N THR A 53 10.04 5.50 -4.55
CA THR A 53 8.79 4.88 -4.11
C THR A 53 7.64 5.87 -4.14
N ARG A 54 6.44 5.32 -4.21
CA ARG A 54 5.22 6.09 -3.99
C ARG A 54 4.18 5.16 -3.39
N VAL A 55 3.15 5.76 -2.80
CA VAL A 55 2.03 5.01 -2.22
C VAL A 55 0.76 5.45 -2.94
N ILE A 56 0.01 4.48 -3.42
CA ILE A 56 -1.29 4.75 -4.02
C ILE A 56 -2.35 4.01 -3.24
N GLU A 57 -3.60 4.43 -3.42
CA GLU A 57 -4.72 3.70 -2.86
C GLU A 57 -5.38 2.87 -3.96
N ARG A 58 -5.76 1.67 -3.58
CA ARG A 58 -6.46 0.78 -4.49
C ARG A 58 -7.59 0.12 -3.73
N ARG A 59 -8.68 -0.15 -4.43
CA ARG A 59 -9.79 -0.87 -3.82
C ARG A 59 -10.11 -2.11 -4.64
N GLU A 60 -10.60 -3.12 -3.94
CA GLU A 60 -11.04 -4.32 -4.60
C GLU A 60 -12.45 -4.64 -4.16
N LEU A 61 -13.23 -5.17 -5.08
CA LEU A 61 -14.60 -5.57 -4.81
C LEU A 61 -14.58 -6.85 -3.99
N ASN A 62 -15.29 -6.83 -2.88
CA ASN A 62 -15.37 -8.00 -2.02
C ASN A 62 -16.27 -9.07 -2.61
#